data_e7b783729f26ac638f5724456703d942
#
_entry.id   e7b783729f26ac638f5724456703d942
#
_cell.length_a   1.000
_cell.length_b   1.000
_cell.length_c   1.000
_cell.angle_alpha   90.00
_cell.angle_beta   90.00
_cell.angle_gamma   90.00
#
_symmetry.space_group_name_H-M   'P 1'
#
loop_
_entity.id
_entity.type
_entity.pdbx_description
1 polymer ?
#
loop_
_entity_poly.entity_id
_entity_poly.type
_entity_poly.pdbx_seq_one_letter_code
_entity_poly.pdbx_strand_id
1 'polypeptide(L)'
;MGMIIHASVMAQPNTDRRQGPPPPPPPPREHERGDHRGRDDRGPGPRKGERMRPEQREKIEMFKIQFITKNLELSTREAEGFWPVHEAHKKAMQEIIKTKMSDEILLQEAMLNARKKYKADLLPVLKTEERVNKALRVERDFLHKMRNEVSKRRGWEQK
;
A
#
# COMPACT_ATOMS: atom_id res chain seq x y z
N MET A 1 17.93 43.93 -41.17
CA MET A 1 19.29 43.72 -40.62
C MET A 1 19.32 42.31 -40.02
N GLY A 2 19.92 41.39 -40.77
CA GLY A 2 20.03 40.00 -40.35
C GLY A 2 21.33 39.79 -39.59
N MET A 3 21.25 39.02 -38.47
CA MET A 3 22.44 38.49 -37.78
C MET A 3 22.45 36.96 -37.99
N ILE A 4 23.46 36.53 -38.78
CA ILE A 4 23.78 35.13 -38.98
C ILE A 4 24.76 34.71 -37.87
N ILE A 5 24.36 33.72 -37.04
CA ILE A 5 25.26 33.15 -36.04
C ILE A 5 25.86 31.87 -36.62
N HIS A 6 27.16 31.90 -36.87
CA HIS A 6 27.99 30.76 -37.29
C HIS A 6 28.19 29.82 -36.11
N ALA A 7 27.71 28.58 -36.23
CA ALA A 7 28.06 27.50 -35.32
C ALA A 7 29.38 26.85 -35.79
N SER A 8 30.43 27.02 -35.00
CA SER A 8 31.73 26.35 -35.20
C SER A 8 31.62 24.90 -34.72
N VAL A 9 31.75 23.98 -35.68
CA VAL A 9 31.91 22.55 -35.38
C VAL A 9 33.36 22.30 -34.99
N MET A 10 33.57 21.98 -33.72
CA MET A 10 34.86 21.46 -33.21
C MET A 10 34.96 19.97 -33.50
N ALA A 11 35.87 19.59 -34.39
CA ALA A 11 36.28 18.22 -34.65
C ALA A 11 37.07 17.68 -33.45
N GLN A 12 36.64 16.56 -32.89
CA GLN A 12 37.36 15.83 -31.84
C GLN A 12 38.39 14.88 -32.49
N PRO A 13 39.59 14.78 -31.92
CA PRO A 13 40.60 13.84 -32.45
C PRO A 13 40.26 12.40 -32.05
N ASN A 14 40.21 11.55 -33.04
CA ASN A 14 40.07 10.11 -32.94
C ASN A 14 41.33 9.49 -32.32
N THR A 15 41.27 9.12 -31.04
CA THR A 15 42.33 8.32 -30.40
C THR A 15 42.06 6.85 -30.65
N ASP A 16 42.67 6.35 -31.71
CA ASP A 16 42.80 4.92 -32.01
C ASP A 16 43.57 4.21 -30.88
N ARG A 17 42.86 3.69 -29.88
CA ARG A 17 43.42 2.76 -28.90
C ARG A 17 43.35 1.35 -29.47
N ARG A 18 44.46 0.86 -29.96
CA ARG A 18 44.69 -0.55 -30.28
C ARG A 18 44.28 -1.40 -29.09
N GLN A 19 43.10 -2.00 -29.18
CA GLN A 19 42.66 -3.04 -28.25
C GLN A 19 43.49 -4.29 -28.56
N GLY A 20 44.30 -4.71 -27.60
CA GLY A 20 44.94 -6.02 -27.61
C GLY A 20 43.91 -7.16 -27.61
N PRO A 21 44.32 -8.37 -28.01
CA PRO A 21 43.41 -9.51 -28.05
C PRO A 21 42.79 -9.73 -26.67
N PRO A 22 41.49 -10.14 -26.60
CA PRO A 22 40.83 -10.39 -25.34
C PRO A 22 41.51 -11.52 -24.56
N PRO A 23 41.57 -11.44 -23.23
CA PRO A 23 42.16 -12.50 -22.42
C PRO A 23 41.38 -13.81 -22.58
N PRO A 24 42.04 -14.98 -22.47
CA PRO A 24 41.40 -16.26 -22.57
C PRO A 24 40.34 -16.43 -21.48
N PRO A 25 39.26 -17.19 -21.75
CA PRO A 25 38.23 -17.43 -20.75
C PRO A 25 38.80 -18.21 -19.54
N PRO A 26 38.34 -17.93 -18.32
CA PRO A 26 38.76 -18.69 -17.15
C PRO A 26 38.37 -20.16 -17.26
N PRO A 27 39.15 -21.09 -16.69
CA PRO A 27 38.82 -22.51 -16.72
C PRO A 27 37.48 -22.78 -16.01
N PRO A 28 36.76 -23.84 -16.41
CA PRO A 28 35.51 -24.24 -15.75
C PRO A 28 35.78 -24.51 -14.27
N ARG A 29 35.05 -23.85 -13.39
CA ARG A 29 35.07 -24.16 -11.96
C ARG A 29 34.45 -25.52 -11.79
N GLU A 30 35.23 -26.48 -11.38
CA GLU A 30 34.72 -27.76 -10.88
C GLU A 30 33.78 -27.46 -9.72
N HIS A 31 32.51 -27.77 -9.92
CA HIS A 31 31.51 -27.75 -8.86
C HIS A 31 31.88 -28.85 -7.87
N GLU A 32 32.62 -28.50 -6.83
CA GLU A 32 32.65 -29.31 -5.62
C GLU A 32 31.20 -29.43 -5.13
N ARG A 33 30.68 -30.66 -5.27
CA ARG A 33 29.41 -31.08 -4.69
C ARG A 33 29.58 -31.08 -3.16
N GLY A 34 29.52 -29.91 -2.56
CA GLY A 34 29.35 -29.75 -1.13
C GLY A 34 27.97 -30.27 -0.78
N ASP A 35 27.92 -31.44 -0.20
CA ASP A 35 26.75 -32.09 0.41
C ASP A 35 26.35 -31.30 1.66
N HIS A 36 25.80 -30.09 1.45
CA HIS A 36 25.16 -29.32 2.51
C HIS A 36 23.71 -29.80 2.65
N ARG A 37 23.57 -30.95 3.29
CA ARG A 37 22.33 -31.28 4.00
C ARG A 37 22.17 -30.34 5.20
N GLY A 38 22.06 -29.04 4.93
CA GLY A 38 21.47 -28.08 5.82
C GLY A 38 19.97 -28.26 5.77
N ARG A 39 19.40 -28.86 6.80
CA ARG A 39 17.97 -28.81 7.07
C ARG A 39 17.57 -27.34 7.12
N ASP A 40 17.05 -26.81 6.00
CA ASP A 40 16.27 -25.58 6.00
C ASP A 40 14.94 -25.88 6.69
N ASP A 41 15.00 -25.89 8.00
CA ASP A 41 13.84 -25.92 8.91
C ASP A 41 13.17 -24.52 8.97
N ARG A 42 13.28 -23.79 7.87
CA ARG A 42 12.44 -22.63 7.60
C ARG A 42 11.12 -23.18 7.10
N GLY A 43 10.21 -23.38 8.05
CA GLY A 43 8.82 -23.69 7.72
C GLY A 43 8.35 -22.82 6.55
N PRO A 44 7.43 -23.32 5.72
CA PRO A 44 6.99 -22.64 4.51
C PRO A 44 6.55 -21.23 4.88
N GLY A 45 7.37 -20.24 4.51
CA GLY A 45 7.03 -18.84 4.67
C GLY A 45 5.67 -18.58 3.98
N PRO A 46 4.88 -17.62 4.44
CA PRO A 46 3.55 -17.38 3.90
C PRO A 46 3.64 -17.26 2.39
N ARG A 47 3.04 -18.20 1.67
CA ARG A 47 3.03 -18.23 0.20
C ARG A 47 2.37 -16.95 -0.28
N LYS A 48 3.10 -16.18 -1.07
CA LYS A 48 2.64 -14.94 -1.69
C LYS A 48 1.38 -15.26 -2.50
N GLY A 49 0.19 -14.95 -1.93
CA GLY A 49 -1.10 -15.25 -2.58
C GLY A 49 -2.08 -16.11 -1.78
N GLU A 50 -1.72 -16.57 -0.58
CA GLU A 50 -2.66 -17.29 0.26
C GLU A 50 -3.81 -16.35 0.64
N ARG A 51 -4.96 -16.55 0.01
CA ARG A 51 -6.18 -15.78 0.32
C ARG A 51 -6.53 -16.06 1.77
N MET A 52 -6.56 -15.01 2.57
CA MET A 52 -6.96 -15.08 3.97
C MET A 52 -8.22 -15.92 4.13
N ARG A 53 -8.21 -16.90 5.06
CA ARG A 53 -9.33 -17.81 5.31
C ARG A 53 -10.60 -17.01 5.68
N PRO A 54 -11.79 -17.45 5.27
CA PRO A 54 -13.05 -16.76 5.57
C PRO A 54 -13.19 -16.39 7.07
N GLU A 55 -12.91 -17.33 7.95
CA GLU A 55 -12.96 -17.15 9.41
C GLU A 55 -12.02 -16.03 9.92
N GLN A 56 -10.86 -15.88 9.30
CA GLN A 56 -9.92 -14.81 9.66
C GLN A 56 -10.43 -13.45 9.21
N ARG A 57 -11.11 -13.39 8.06
CA ARG A 57 -11.74 -12.15 7.56
C ARG A 57 -12.86 -11.71 8.48
N GLU A 58 -13.73 -12.63 8.89
CA GLU A 58 -14.82 -12.37 9.82
C GLU A 58 -14.31 -11.84 11.16
N LYS A 59 -13.28 -12.47 11.73
CA LYS A 59 -12.65 -11.98 12.96
C LYS A 59 -12.11 -10.56 12.81
N ILE A 60 -11.41 -10.26 11.71
CA ILE A 60 -10.89 -8.90 11.45
C ILE A 60 -12.03 -7.90 11.30
N GLU A 61 -13.12 -8.25 10.61
CA GLU A 61 -14.28 -7.39 10.45
C GLU A 61 -14.98 -7.14 11.81
N MET A 62 -15.13 -8.15 12.65
CA MET A 62 -15.63 -7.98 14.02
C MET A 62 -14.74 -7.04 14.86
N PHE A 63 -13.42 -7.21 14.79
CA PHE A 63 -12.48 -6.32 15.46
C PHE A 63 -12.58 -4.88 14.94
N LYS A 64 -12.77 -4.72 13.63
CA LYS A 64 -12.96 -3.42 13.00
C LYS A 64 -14.22 -2.73 13.51
N ILE A 65 -15.33 -3.45 13.53
CA ILE A 65 -16.62 -2.95 14.07
C ILE A 65 -16.45 -2.50 15.52
N GLN A 66 -15.90 -3.35 16.38
CA GLN A 66 -15.66 -3.03 17.78
C GLN A 66 -14.74 -1.81 17.94
N PHE A 67 -13.67 -1.75 17.18
CA PHE A 67 -12.72 -0.63 17.22
C PHE A 67 -13.38 0.68 16.82
N ILE A 68 -14.13 0.71 15.73
CA ILE A 68 -14.82 1.89 15.23
C ILE A 68 -15.87 2.35 16.23
N THR A 69 -16.74 1.44 16.70
CA THR A 69 -17.80 1.75 17.67
C THR A 69 -17.24 2.35 18.95
N LYS A 70 -16.18 1.74 19.50
CA LYS A 70 -15.52 2.21 20.71
C LYS A 70 -14.77 3.55 20.49
N ASN A 71 -14.07 3.69 19.38
CA ASN A 71 -13.27 4.88 19.10
C ASN A 71 -14.15 6.11 18.87
N LEU A 72 -15.27 5.95 18.18
CA LEU A 72 -16.23 7.03 17.93
C LEU A 72 -17.27 7.18 19.04
N GLU A 73 -17.26 6.31 20.06
CA GLU A 73 -18.24 6.30 21.16
C GLU A 73 -19.69 6.31 20.63
N LEU A 74 -19.96 5.41 19.66
CA LEU A 74 -21.26 5.34 19.02
C LEU A 74 -22.30 4.76 19.98
N SER A 75 -23.40 5.49 20.22
CA SER A 75 -24.60 4.92 20.79
C SER A 75 -25.28 3.97 19.80
N THR A 76 -26.18 3.10 20.27
CA THR A 76 -26.92 2.17 19.41
C THR A 76 -27.62 2.89 18.25
N ARG A 77 -28.32 3.99 18.57
CA ARG A 77 -29.05 4.80 17.59
C ARG A 77 -28.11 5.45 16.56
N GLU A 78 -26.94 5.93 17.00
CA GLU A 78 -25.95 6.49 16.09
C GLU A 78 -25.30 5.41 15.22
N ALA A 79 -25.09 4.21 15.76
CA ALA A 79 -24.55 3.07 15.01
C ALA A 79 -25.49 2.67 13.86
N GLU A 80 -26.80 2.65 14.09
CA GLU A 80 -27.81 2.37 13.06
C GLU A 80 -27.73 3.35 11.88
N GLY A 81 -27.47 4.62 12.15
CA GLY A 81 -27.28 5.64 11.09
C GLY A 81 -25.87 5.62 10.48
N PHE A 82 -24.84 5.31 11.27
CA PHE A 82 -23.45 5.34 10.86
C PHE A 82 -23.08 4.23 9.86
N TRP A 83 -23.45 2.97 10.16
CA TRP A 83 -23.00 1.83 9.37
C TRP A 83 -23.47 1.84 7.93
N PRO A 84 -24.73 2.19 7.59
CA PRO A 84 -25.13 2.30 6.18
C PRO A 84 -24.34 3.35 5.41
N VAL A 85 -24.08 4.51 6.01
CA VAL A 85 -23.30 5.59 5.41
C VAL A 85 -21.84 5.17 5.23
N HIS A 86 -21.27 4.49 6.21
CA HIS A 86 -19.90 3.98 6.16
C HIS A 86 -19.70 2.92 5.06
N GLU A 87 -20.61 1.96 4.93
CA GLU A 87 -20.58 0.94 3.89
C GLU A 87 -20.79 1.53 2.49
N ALA A 88 -21.69 2.51 2.36
CA ALA A 88 -21.86 3.24 1.09
C ALA A 88 -20.57 3.95 0.67
N HIS A 89 -19.89 4.62 1.60
CA HIS A 89 -18.59 5.25 1.36
C HIS A 89 -17.53 4.23 0.95
N LYS A 90 -17.42 3.11 1.65
CA LYS A 90 -16.48 2.02 1.34
C LYS A 90 -16.69 1.48 -0.07
N LYS A 91 -17.95 1.23 -0.47
CA LYS A 91 -18.28 0.80 -1.83
C LYS A 91 -17.90 1.86 -2.87
N ALA A 92 -18.23 3.13 -2.63
CA ALA A 92 -17.88 4.23 -3.53
C ALA A 92 -16.36 4.34 -3.72
N MET A 93 -15.57 4.21 -2.66
CA MET A 93 -14.11 4.22 -2.73
C MET A 93 -13.57 3.05 -3.56
N GLN A 94 -14.13 1.85 -3.41
CA GLN A 94 -13.74 0.68 -4.20
C GLN A 94 -14.04 0.86 -5.70
N GLU A 95 -15.19 1.41 -6.05
CA GLU A 95 -15.56 1.69 -7.44
C GLU A 95 -14.68 2.79 -8.07
N ILE A 96 -14.36 3.84 -7.32
CA ILE A 96 -13.44 4.89 -7.76
C ILE A 96 -12.06 4.30 -8.09
N ILE A 97 -11.52 3.46 -7.21
CA ILE A 97 -10.24 2.80 -7.44
C ILE A 97 -10.28 1.93 -8.70
N LYS A 98 -11.32 1.11 -8.87
CA LYS A 98 -11.45 0.24 -10.05
C LYS A 98 -11.54 1.01 -11.37
N THR A 99 -12.29 2.11 -11.37
CA THR A 99 -12.62 2.82 -12.61
C THR A 99 -11.63 3.92 -12.98
N LYS A 100 -10.88 4.46 -12.02
CA LYS A 100 -10.02 5.64 -12.22
C LYS A 100 -8.53 5.39 -11.92
N MET A 101 -8.13 4.13 -11.69
CA MET A 101 -6.75 3.78 -11.34
C MET A 101 -5.71 4.13 -12.42
N SER A 102 -6.14 4.34 -13.67
CA SER A 102 -5.25 4.71 -14.77
C SER A 102 -4.87 6.19 -14.81
N ASP A 103 -5.60 7.06 -14.11
CA ASP A 103 -5.36 8.49 -14.05
C ASP A 103 -5.31 8.94 -12.59
N GLU A 104 -4.11 9.25 -12.12
CA GLU A 104 -3.86 9.60 -10.71
C GLU A 104 -4.59 10.87 -10.27
N ILE A 105 -4.68 11.87 -11.13
CA ILE A 105 -5.35 13.15 -10.78
C ILE A 105 -6.86 12.94 -10.67
N LEU A 106 -7.46 12.27 -11.66
CA LEU A 106 -8.89 11.95 -11.62
C LEU A 106 -9.24 11.02 -10.46
N LEU A 107 -8.33 10.10 -10.11
CA LEU A 107 -8.49 9.22 -8.96
C LEU A 107 -8.53 10.03 -7.66
N GLN A 108 -7.55 10.89 -7.42
CA GLN A 108 -7.47 11.69 -6.20
C GLN A 108 -8.63 12.67 -6.06
N GLU A 109 -9.04 13.32 -7.15
CA GLU A 109 -10.20 14.20 -7.16
C GLU A 109 -11.49 13.44 -6.80
N ALA A 110 -11.72 12.28 -7.41
CA ALA A 110 -12.89 11.46 -7.13
C ALA A 110 -12.89 10.96 -5.68
N MET A 111 -11.72 10.54 -5.15
CA MET A 111 -11.57 10.14 -3.76
C MET A 111 -11.85 11.31 -2.79
N LEU A 112 -11.36 12.52 -3.11
CA LEU A 112 -11.63 13.71 -2.32
C LEU A 112 -13.13 14.04 -2.31
N ASN A 113 -13.79 13.97 -3.45
CA ASN A 113 -15.23 14.23 -3.58
C ASN A 113 -16.04 13.19 -2.79
N ALA A 114 -15.68 11.90 -2.85
CA ALA A 114 -16.30 10.86 -2.04
C ALA A 114 -16.13 11.10 -0.54
N ARG A 115 -14.96 11.59 -0.10
CA ARG A 115 -14.71 11.95 1.30
C ARG A 115 -15.49 13.18 1.75
N LYS A 116 -15.64 14.20 0.88
CA LYS A 116 -16.50 15.36 1.17
C LYS A 116 -17.95 14.94 1.35
N LYS A 117 -18.45 14.07 0.46
CA LYS A 117 -19.80 13.51 0.58
C LYS A 117 -19.96 12.74 1.89
N TYR A 118 -19.03 11.86 2.20
CA TYR A 118 -19.04 11.08 3.45
C TYR A 118 -19.05 11.97 4.69
N LYS A 119 -18.25 13.06 4.70
CA LYS A 119 -18.27 14.07 5.76
C LYS A 119 -19.69 14.67 5.93
N ALA A 120 -20.31 15.06 4.82
CA ALA A 120 -21.65 15.64 4.83
C ALA A 120 -22.72 14.67 5.31
N ASP A 121 -22.67 13.40 4.88
CA ASP A 121 -23.62 12.35 5.24
C ASP A 121 -23.47 11.94 6.72
N LEU A 122 -22.28 12.03 7.31
CA LEU A 122 -22.04 11.71 8.72
C LEU A 122 -22.41 12.83 9.70
N LEU A 123 -22.42 14.08 9.26
CA LEU A 123 -22.67 15.22 10.15
C LEU A 123 -24.03 15.13 10.88
N PRO A 124 -25.15 14.78 10.24
CA PRO A 124 -26.42 14.61 10.94
C PRO A 124 -26.44 13.44 11.92
N VAL A 125 -25.62 12.41 11.70
CA VAL A 125 -25.51 11.23 12.56
C VAL A 125 -24.65 11.50 13.79
N LEU A 126 -23.45 12.02 13.60
CA LEU A 126 -22.45 12.23 14.67
C LEU A 126 -22.55 13.59 15.33
N LYS A 127 -23.32 14.53 14.78
CA LYS A 127 -23.67 15.86 15.30
C LYS A 127 -22.52 16.84 15.48
N THR A 128 -21.28 16.40 15.60
CA THR A 128 -20.10 17.25 15.79
C THR A 128 -19.05 17.03 14.71
N GLU A 129 -18.44 18.09 14.24
CA GLU A 129 -17.37 18.01 13.24
C GLU A 129 -16.14 17.27 13.74
N GLU A 130 -15.85 17.33 15.04
CA GLU A 130 -14.75 16.60 15.65
C GLU A 130 -14.92 15.08 15.50
N ARG A 131 -16.10 14.56 15.84
CA ARG A 131 -16.43 13.12 15.68
C ARG A 131 -16.43 12.72 14.20
N VAL A 132 -16.92 13.57 13.31
CA VAL A 132 -16.86 13.33 11.85
C VAL A 132 -15.42 13.28 11.37
N ASN A 133 -14.56 14.20 11.80
CA ASN A 133 -13.14 14.18 11.45
C ASN A 133 -12.42 12.95 12.02
N LYS A 134 -12.84 12.47 13.19
CA LYS A 134 -12.36 11.21 13.77
C LYS A 134 -12.82 10.01 12.92
N ALA A 135 -14.07 9.99 12.46
CA ALA A 135 -14.60 8.96 11.57
C ALA A 135 -13.88 8.91 10.22
N LEU A 136 -13.49 10.05 9.65
CA LEU A 136 -12.70 10.11 8.41
C LEU A 136 -11.30 9.48 8.53
N ARG A 137 -10.78 9.32 9.73
CA ARG A 137 -9.46 8.74 10.01
C ARG A 137 -9.52 7.33 10.60
N VAL A 138 -10.67 6.91 11.09
CA VAL A 138 -10.83 5.69 11.89
C VAL A 138 -10.35 4.42 11.17
N GLU A 139 -10.55 4.29 9.87
CA GLU A 139 -10.05 3.14 9.09
C GLU A 139 -8.52 3.10 9.04
N ARG A 140 -7.88 4.23 8.84
CA ARG A 140 -6.42 4.35 8.86
C ARG A 140 -5.87 4.02 10.24
N ASP A 141 -6.52 4.51 11.29
CA ASP A 141 -6.12 4.28 12.67
C ASP A 141 -6.29 2.80 13.03
N PHE A 142 -7.33 2.14 12.54
CA PHE A 142 -7.51 0.70 12.67
C PHE A 142 -6.38 -0.09 11.99
N LEU A 143 -6.06 0.24 10.73
CA LEU A 143 -4.97 -0.42 10.00
C LEU A 143 -3.62 -0.23 10.69
N HIS A 144 -3.37 0.95 11.23
CA HIS A 144 -2.16 1.24 12.01
C HIS A 144 -2.10 0.37 13.27
N LYS A 145 -3.20 0.27 14.02
CA LYS A 145 -3.30 -0.60 15.19
C LYS A 145 -3.05 -2.06 14.83
N MET A 146 -3.70 -2.57 13.78
CA MET A 146 -3.52 -3.95 13.34
C MET A 146 -2.07 -4.25 12.95
N ARG A 147 -1.41 -3.33 12.26
CA ARG A 147 0.00 -3.47 11.88
C ARG A 147 0.90 -3.55 13.10
N ASN A 148 0.67 -2.70 14.09
CA ASN A 148 1.43 -2.69 15.34
C ASN A 148 1.25 -3.99 16.15
N GLU A 149 0.03 -4.54 16.21
CA GLU A 149 -0.24 -5.81 16.89
C GLU A 149 0.46 -6.98 16.20
N VAL A 150 0.47 -7.02 14.87
CA VAL A 150 1.20 -8.04 14.10
C VAL A 150 2.71 -7.93 14.33
N SER A 151 3.25 -6.70 14.33
CA SER A 151 4.69 -6.46 14.59
C SER A 151 5.10 -6.90 15.99
N LYS A 152 4.28 -6.61 17.00
CA LYS A 152 4.52 -7.07 18.38
C LYS A 152 4.59 -8.59 18.46
N ARG A 153 3.62 -9.31 17.86
CA ARG A 153 3.61 -10.78 17.87
C ARG A 153 4.87 -11.38 17.25
N ARG A 154 5.31 -10.85 16.09
CA ARG A 154 6.55 -11.31 15.44
C ARG A 154 7.81 -11.05 16.28
N GLY A 155 7.85 -9.95 17.02
CA GLY A 155 8.98 -9.65 17.93
C GLY A 155 9.09 -10.58 19.15
N TRP A 156 8.01 -11.27 19.53
CA TRP A 156 8.00 -12.25 20.63
C TRP A 156 8.47 -13.64 20.18
N GLU A 157 8.29 -13.99 18.89
CA GLU A 157 8.74 -15.26 18.32
C GLU A 157 10.26 -15.30 18.05
N GLN A 158 10.96 -14.17 18.16
CA GLN A 158 12.41 -14.06 17.92
C GLN A 158 13.24 -13.98 19.23
N LYS A 159 12.63 -14.13 20.39
CA LYS A 159 13.30 -14.19 21.71
C LYS A 159 13.20 -15.58 22.30
#